data_793f0b579ef64d69f7796d4bb676ba1e
#
_entry.id   793f0b579ef64d69f7796d4bb676ba1e
#
_cell.length_a   1.000
_cell.length_b   1.000
_cell.length_c   1.000
_cell.angle_alpha   90.00
_cell.angle_beta   90.00
_cell.angle_gamma   90.00
#
_symmetry.space_group_name_H-M   'P 1'
#
loop_
_entity.id
_entity.type
_entity.pdbx_description
1 polymer ?
#
loop_
_entity_poly.entity_id
_entity_poly.type
_entity_poly.pdbx_seq_one_letter_code
_entity_poly.pdbx_strand_id
1 'polypeptide(L)'
;MLQIGYKLSSEEFGPNDLVRYAARAEEVGFTFALISDHYHPWIDKQGQSPFVWCVIGGVAAATSKLQLGTGVTCPTVRIHPAIVAQAAATAAAMMEGRFFLGVGTGENLNEHVVGRGWPETAVRQERLAEAIEVLRLLWQGGDQSHHGRHYTVENARLYTLPKTPPPLMIAVGGPRSAELAGRVGDGMVGTSPNKDTMKKFEAAGGRAKPRYGEVTVCWARDDTSARRTAHQIWPISAMGSGLAWELALPKHFESVAELVTEDAVAKEIICGPDPEKHVEAIREYADAGYDHVCIDQVGPDQEGFIRFYEREVLPQVTKARRKKAA
;
A
#
# COMPACT_ATOMS: atom_id res chain seq x y z
N MET A 1 -10.70 14.06 -10.50
CA MET A 1 -9.53 13.89 -11.43
C MET A 1 -8.80 12.68 -10.94
N LEU A 2 -8.33 11.79 -11.84
CA LEU A 2 -7.53 10.63 -11.42
C LEU A 2 -6.21 11.12 -10.81
N GLN A 3 -5.88 10.61 -9.63
CA GLN A 3 -4.62 10.90 -8.94
C GLN A 3 -3.62 9.77 -9.22
N ILE A 4 -2.38 10.11 -9.49
CA ILE A 4 -1.33 9.12 -9.75
C ILE A 4 -0.32 9.19 -8.61
N GLY A 5 -0.05 8.05 -8.01
CA GLY A 5 0.88 7.90 -6.89
C GLY A 5 2.10 7.05 -7.24
N TYR A 6 3.08 7.11 -6.35
CA TYR A 6 4.33 6.35 -6.44
C TYR A 6 4.45 5.41 -5.24
N LYS A 7 4.82 4.14 -5.47
CA LYS A 7 5.07 3.18 -4.41
C LYS A 7 6.49 3.34 -3.86
N LEU A 8 6.57 3.47 -2.56
CA LEU A 8 7.82 3.38 -1.81
C LEU A 8 7.96 1.93 -1.30
N SER A 9 8.57 1.06 -2.14
CA SER A 9 8.77 -0.36 -1.83
C SER A 9 9.86 -0.51 -0.77
N SER A 10 9.44 -0.72 0.48
CA SER A 10 10.35 -0.91 1.62
C SER A 10 11.14 -2.22 1.52
N GLU A 11 10.66 -3.18 0.74
CA GLU A 11 11.28 -4.47 0.51
C GLU A 11 12.55 -4.36 -0.34
N GLU A 12 12.58 -3.37 -1.26
CA GLU A 12 13.66 -3.20 -2.24
C GLU A 12 14.64 -2.09 -1.87
N PHE A 13 14.19 -1.07 -1.12
CA PHE A 13 14.99 0.16 -0.94
C PHE A 13 15.26 0.49 0.52
N GLY A 14 16.49 0.96 0.77
CA GLY A 14 16.90 1.44 2.08
C GLY A 14 16.19 2.74 2.49
N PRO A 15 16.21 3.08 3.79
CA PRO A 15 15.41 4.19 4.33
C PRO A 15 15.73 5.54 3.69
N ASN A 16 16.99 5.85 3.42
CA ASN A 16 17.39 7.12 2.80
C ASN A 16 16.98 7.19 1.31
N ASP A 17 17.00 6.05 0.61
CA ASP A 17 16.54 5.98 -0.78
C ASP A 17 15.04 6.22 -0.87
N LEU A 18 14.25 5.61 0.03
CA LEU A 18 12.80 5.83 0.10
C LEU A 18 12.46 7.30 0.32
N VAL A 19 13.16 7.99 1.22
CA VAL A 19 12.97 9.43 1.44
C VAL A 19 13.33 10.24 0.20
N ARG A 20 14.44 9.93 -0.46
CA ARG A 20 14.86 10.58 -1.71
C ARG A 20 13.85 10.36 -2.83
N TYR A 21 13.35 9.14 -3.01
CA TYR A 21 12.36 8.83 -4.04
C TYR A 21 11.01 9.50 -3.78
N ALA A 22 10.60 9.64 -2.52
CA ALA A 22 9.39 10.41 -2.17
C ALA A 22 9.51 11.89 -2.59
N ALA A 23 10.63 12.53 -2.27
CA ALA A 23 10.89 13.91 -2.69
C ALA A 23 10.93 14.03 -4.23
N ARG A 24 11.59 13.08 -4.89
CA ARG A 24 11.69 13.06 -6.35
C ARG A 24 10.33 12.82 -7.03
N ALA A 25 9.49 11.96 -6.47
CA ALA A 25 8.12 11.75 -6.94
C ALA A 25 7.27 13.03 -6.82
N GLU A 26 7.39 13.75 -5.69
CA GLU A 26 6.73 15.07 -5.52
C GLU A 26 7.15 16.06 -6.61
N GLU A 27 8.45 16.16 -6.89
CA GLU A 27 9.00 17.10 -7.88
C GLU A 27 8.44 16.87 -9.28
N VAL A 28 8.26 15.62 -9.70
CA VAL A 28 7.79 15.28 -11.06
C VAL A 28 6.26 15.25 -11.19
N GLY A 29 5.53 15.42 -10.09
CA GLY A 29 4.08 15.60 -10.11
C GLY A 29 3.25 14.37 -9.73
N PHE A 30 3.84 13.35 -9.10
CA PHE A 30 3.03 12.37 -8.37
C PHE A 30 2.34 13.09 -7.20
N THR A 31 1.08 12.78 -6.97
CA THR A 31 0.26 13.50 -5.99
C THR A 31 0.21 12.83 -4.62
N PHE A 32 0.49 11.53 -4.59
CA PHE A 32 0.57 10.75 -3.35
C PHE A 32 1.63 9.65 -3.47
N ALA A 33 1.96 9.05 -2.33
CA ALA A 33 2.74 7.82 -2.27
C ALA A 33 2.10 6.81 -1.31
N LEU A 34 2.30 5.52 -1.59
CA LEU A 34 2.05 4.43 -0.66
C LEU A 34 3.38 3.83 -0.24
N ILE A 35 3.57 3.62 1.07
CA ILE A 35 4.75 2.94 1.60
C ILE A 35 4.36 1.59 2.21
N SER A 36 5.06 0.52 1.84
CA SER A 36 4.87 -0.82 2.43
C SER A 36 5.43 -0.91 3.85
N ASP A 37 4.74 -1.65 4.72
CA ASP A 37 5.11 -1.87 6.12
C ASP A 37 5.41 -3.36 6.33
N HIS A 38 6.62 -3.76 6.00
CA HIS A 38 7.11 -5.12 6.10
C HIS A 38 8.14 -5.27 7.24
N TYR A 39 8.28 -6.50 7.75
CA TYR A 39 9.38 -6.90 8.61
C TYR A 39 10.44 -7.67 7.83
N HIS A 40 10.01 -8.47 6.85
CA HIS A 40 10.87 -9.17 5.90
C HIS A 40 10.58 -8.71 4.47
N PRO A 41 11.57 -8.69 3.56
CA PRO A 41 11.30 -8.69 2.15
C PRO A 41 10.61 -10.02 1.77
N TRP A 42 9.99 -10.07 0.59
CA TRP A 42 9.39 -11.31 0.10
C TRP A 42 10.44 -12.37 -0.23
N ILE A 43 11.57 -11.95 -0.77
CA ILE A 43 12.73 -12.77 -1.12
C ILE A 43 14.00 -12.04 -0.70
N ASP A 44 15.06 -12.78 -0.35
CA ASP A 44 16.33 -12.18 0.11
C ASP A 44 16.96 -11.23 -0.93
N LYS A 45 16.68 -11.45 -2.21
CA LYS A 45 17.20 -10.60 -3.29
C LYS A 45 16.68 -9.16 -3.26
N GLN A 46 15.50 -8.90 -2.71
CA GLN A 46 14.99 -7.54 -2.48
C GLN A 46 15.82 -6.80 -1.41
N GLY A 47 16.20 -7.50 -0.35
CA GLY A 47 17.32 -7.15 0.52
C GLY A 47 17.07 -6.06 1.55
N GLN A 48 15.88 -5.47 1.64
CA GLN A 48 15.56 -4.39 2.57
C GLN A 48 14.27 -4.67 3.36
N SER A 49 14.11 -4.03 4.49
CA SER A 49 12.84 -3.88 5.21
C SER A 49 13.00 -2.89 6.37
N PRO A 50 13.16 -1.60 6.11
CA PRO A 50 13.29 -0.60 7.17
C PRO A 50 11.99 -0.44 7.94
N PHE A 51 12.09 -0.08 9.23
CA PHE A 51 10.90 0.21 10.03
C PHE A 51 10.17 1.45 9.47
N VAL A 52 8.99 1.23 8.93
CA VAL A 52 8.25 2.22 8.12
C VAL A 52 8.02 3.55 8.82
N TRP A 53 7.75 3.54 10.14
CA TRP A 53 7.45 4.75 10.90
C TRP A 53 8.64 5.72 11.00
N CYS A 54 9.87 5.21 10.99
CA CYS A 54 11.06 6.05 10.90
C CYS A 54 11.18 6.70 9.50
N VAL A 55 10.88 5.93 8.45
CA VAL A 55 10.92 6.42 7.06
C VAL A 55 9.85 7.49 6.82
N ILE A 56 8.62 7.27 7.34
CA ILE A 56 7.53 8.26 7.26
C ILE A 56 7.95 9.61 7.87
N GLY A 57 8.65 9.60 9.00
CA GLY A 57 9.21 10.83 9.58
C GLY A 57 10.20 11.55 8.64
N GLY A 58 11.06 10.79 7.97
CA GLY A 58 11.97 11.32 6.96
C GLY A 58 11.25 11.90 5.74
N VAL A 59 10.24 11.19 5.21
CA VAL A 59 9.41 11.67 4.10
C VAL A 59 8.64 12.94 4.49
N ALA A 60 8.09 12.98 5.71
CA ALA A 60 7.40 14.17 6.22
C ALA A 60 8.29 15.43 6.21
N ALA A 61 9.58 15.27 6.54
CA ALA A 61 10.55 16.36 6.52
C ALA A 61 11.03 16.75 5.11
N ALA A 62 11.05 15.78 4.17
CA ALA A 62 11.58 15.97 2.82
C ALA A 62 10.53 16.42 1.78
N THR A 63 9.23 16.37 2.13
CA THR A 63 8.12 16.68 1.19
C THR A 63 7.19 17.76 1.77
N SER A 64 6.51 18.48 0.91
CA SER A 64 5.63 19.59 1.30
C SER A 64 4.18 19.45 0.80
N LYS A 65 3.95 18.68 -0.26
CA LYS A 65 2.65 18.53 -0.94
C LYS A 65 2.22 17.07 -1.09
N LEU A 66 3.18 16.15 -1.20
CA LEU A 66 2.93 14.73 -1.40
C LEU A 66 2.07 14.18 -0.27
N GLN A 67 0.93 13.59 -0.60
CA GLN A 67 0.18 12.79 0.36
C GLN A 67 0.90 11.46 0.58
N LEU A 68 0.95 10.97 1.80
CA LEU A 68 1.58 9.69 2.13
C LEU A 68 0.61 8.80 2.87
N GLY A 69 0.49 7.56 2.43
CA GLY A 69 -0.25 6.52 3.12
C GLY A 69 0.57 5.27 3.33
N THR A 70 0.25 4.48 4.36
CA THR A 70 0.77 3.13 4.43
C THR A 70 -0.02 2.22 3.48
N GLY A 71 0.67 1.37 2.76
CA GLY A 71 0.05 0.46 1.80
C GLY A 71 0.52 -0.99 1.99
N VAL A 72 0.17 -1.67 3.14
CA VAL A 72 -0.60 -1.21 4.30
C VAL A 72 0.06 -1.64 5.61
N THR A 73 -0.23 -0.93 6.71
CA THR A 73 0.16 -1.37 8.06
C THR A 73 -0.84 -2.39 8.60
N CYS A 74 -0.36 -3.39 9.35
CA CYS A 74 -1.19 -4.43 9.93
C CYS A 74 -1.24 -4.32 11.46
N PRO A 75 -2.27 -3.66 12.04
CA PRO A 75 -2.41 -3.49 13.48
C PRO A 75 -3.04 -4.74 14.14
N THR A 76 -2.59 -5.95 13.74
CA THR A 76 -3.30 -7.18 14.12
C THR A 76 -2.51 -8.11 15.02
N VAL A 77 -1.28 -8.44 14.69
CA VAL A 77 -0.44 -9.41 15.43
C VAL A 77 0.91 -8.78 15.81
N ARG A 78 1.68 -8.32 14.81
CA ARG A 78 3.03 -7.78 15.00
C ARG A 78 3.05 -6.50 15.82
N ILE A 79 2.16 -5.56 15.51
CA ILE A 79 2.09 -4.26 16.18
C ILE A 79 0.71 -4.07 16.82
N HIS A 80 0.69 -3.77 18.12
CA HIS A 80 -0.54 -3.50 18.84
C HIS A 80 -1.22 -2.23 18.33
N PRO A 81 -2.57 -2.21 18.15
CA PRO A 81 -3.28 -1.05 17.60
C PRO A 81 -3.07 0.25 18.38
N ALA A 82 -2.84 0.21 19.69
CA ALA A 82 -2.52 1.42 20.47
C ALA A 82 -1.19 2.06 20.03
N ILE A 83 -0.19 1.25 19.65
CA ILE A 83 1.09 1.75 19.15
C ILE A 83 0.93 2.32 17.73
N VAL A 84 0.14 1.65 16.89
CA VAL A 84 -0.18 2.17 15.54
C VAL A 84 -0.97 3.48 15.65
N ALA A 85 -1.92 3.58 16.61
CA ALA A 85 -2.67 4.83 16.86
C ALA A 85 -1.74 6.00 17.18
N GLN A 86 -0.75 5.79 18.06
CA GLN A 86 0.23 6.80 18.42
C GLN A 86 1.13 7.19 17.24
N ALA A 87 1.64 6.20 16.50
CA ALA A 87 2.50 6.41 15.34
C ALA A 87 1.77 7.20 14.24
N ALA A 88 0.53 6.79 13.90
CA ALA A 88 -0.28 7.45 12.88
C ALA A 88 -0.69 8.87 13.28
N ALA A 89 -1.02 9.10 14.55
CA ALA A 89 -1.31 10.45 15.07
C ALA A 89 -0.08 11.36 14.96
N THR A 90 1.12 10.83 15.28
CA THR A 90 2.38 11.56 15.14
C THR A 90 2.68 11.89 13.68
N ALA A 91 2.57 10.91 12.78
CA ALA A 91 2.76 11.12 11.34
C ALA A 91 1.79 12.17 10.77
N ALA A 92 0.51 12.10 11.17
CA ALA A 92 -0.51 13.06 10.75
C ALA A 92 -0.25 14.48 11.29
N ALA A 93 0.31 14.60 12.51
CA ALA A 93 0.72 15.90 13.08
C ALA A 93 1.93 16.50 12.31
N MET A 94 2.87 15.66 11.85
CA MET A 94 4.02 16.07 11.04
C MET A 94 3.61 16.45 9.60
N MET A 95 2.57 15.83 9.06
CA MET A 95 2.12 15.94 7.67
C MET A 95 0.70 16.50 7.56
N GLU A 96 0.39 17.56 8.27
CA GLU A 96 -0.97 18.07 8.45
C GLU A 96 -1.82 18.02 7.17
N GLY A 97 -2.88 17.19 7.18
CA GLY A 97 -3.77 16.97 6.04
C GLY A 97 -3.21 16.13 4.88
N ARG A 98 -1.96 15.65 4.98
CA ARG A 98 -1.28 14.87 3.91
C ARG A 98 -1.02 13.40 4.28
N PHE A 99 -1.28 12.98 5.51
CA PHE A 99 -1.11 11.59 5.92
C PHE A 99 -2.45 10.87 6.01
N PHE A 100 -2.50 9.63 5.54
CA PHE A 100 -3.59 8.69 5.77
C PHE A 100 -3.05 7.31 6.18
N LEU A 101 -3.82 6.58 6.97
CA LEU A 101 -3.42 5.25 7.44
C LEU A 101 -4.11 4.17 6.62
N GLY A 102 -3.36 3.42 5.82
CA GLY A 102 -3.85 2.19 5.21
C GLY A 102 -3.63 1.01 6.16
N VAL A 103 -4.67 0.21 6.39
CA VAL A 103 -4.61 -0.96 7.27
C VAL A 103 -5.09 -2.23 6.60
N GLY A 104 -4.50 -3.36 6.98
CA GLY A 104 -4.82 -4.68 6.48
C GLY A 104 -4.74 -5.77 7.55
N THR A 105 -5.04 -7.00 7.13
CA THR A 105 -4.99 -8.18 8.01
C THR A 105 -3.61 -8.79 8.13
N GLY A 106 -2.67 -8.40 7.28
CA GLY A 106 -1.28 -8.87 7.27
C GLY A 106 -1.05 -10.15 6.48
N GLU A 107 0.21 -10.48 6.38
CA GLU A 107 0.76 -11.72 5.82
C GLU A 107 1.57 -12.46 6.89
N ASN A 108 1.58 -13.79 6.84
CA ASN A 108 2.33 -14.60 7.78
C ASN A 108 3.83 -14.24 7.80
N LEU A 109 4.39 -13.88 6.63
CA LEU A 109 5.76 -13.41 6.46
C LEU A 109 6.16 -12.32 7.48
N ASN A 110 5.26 -11.39 7.73
CA ASN A 110 5.52 -10.20 8.55
C ASN A 110 5.02 -10.33 9.99
N GLU A 111 3.95 -11.09 10.19
CA GLU A 111 3.23 -11.07 11.46
C GLU A 111 3.69 -12.15 12.45
N HIS A 112 4.23 -13.31 11.98
CA HIS A 112 4.65 -14.43 12.83
C HIS A 112 5.85 -14.10 13.73
N VAL A 113 6.63 -13.07 13.40
CA VAL A 113 7.92 -12.74 14.04
C VAL A 113 7.85 -12.47 15.54
N VAL A 114 6.67 -12.13 16.05
CA VAL A 114 6.44 -11.91 17.48
C VAL A 114 6.02 -13.19 18.24
N GLY A 115 6.03 -14.35 17.59
CA GLY A 115 5.77 -15.64 18.21
C GLY A 115 4.31 -15.92 18.59
N ARG A 116 3.36 -15.12 18.08
CA ARG A 116 1.92 -15.26 18.37
C ARG A 116 1.15 -16.14 17.37
N GLY A 117 1.87 -16.80 16.44
CA GLY A 117 1.29 -17.61 15.40
C GLY A 117 0.58 -16.81 14.31
N TRP A 118 -0.07 -17.52 13.38
CA TRP A 118 -0.80 -16.95 12.27
C TRP A 118 -2.26 -17.40 12.30
N PRO A 119 -3.21 -16.53 12.73
CA PRO A 119 -4.61 -16.91 12.87
C PRO A 119 -5.28 -17.12 11.51
N GLU A 120 -6.37 -17.89 11.50
CA GLU A 120 -7.23 -18.03 10.32
C GLU A 120 -7.79 -16.69 9.85
N THR A 121 -8.12 -16.59 8.56
CA THR A 121 -8.59 -15.36 7.91
C THR A 121 -9.77 -14.70 8.62
N ALA A 122 -10.74 -15.50 9.12
CA ALA A 122 -11.89 -14.93 9.84
C ALA A 122 -11.46 -14.22 11.13
N VAL A 123 -10.55 -14.81 11.90
CA VAL A 123 -10.01 -14.24 13.13
C VAL A 123 -9.17 -13.01 12.84
N ARG A 124 -8.39 -13.02 11.74
CA ARG A 124 -7.61 -11.84 11.31
C ARG A 124 -8.53 -10.65 10.97
N GLN A 125 -9.67 -10.92 10.33
CA GLN A 125 -10.67 -9.89 10.02
C GLN A 125 -11.38 -9.35 11.27
N GLU A 126 -11.70 -10.21 12.25
CA GLU A 126 -12.24 -9.77 13.55
C GLU A 126 -11.22 -8.88 14.28
N ARG A 127 -9.94 -9.30 14.31
CA ARG A 127 -8.85 -8.51 14.89
C ARG A 127 -8.72 -7.15 14.21
N LEU A 128 -8.77 -7.10 12.89
CA LEU A 128 -8.68 -5.84 12.17
C LEU A 128 -9.86 -4.92 12.48
N ALA A 129 -11.07 -5.43 12.53
CA ALA A 129 -12.26 -4.65 12.89
C ALA A 129 -12.12 -4.04 14.30
N GLU A 130 -11.72 -4.84 15.30
CA GLU A 130 -11.50 -4.37 16.66
C GLU A 130 -10.30 -3.41 16.76
N ALA A 131 -9.23 -3.65 15.99
CA ALA A 131 -8.10 -2.72 15.93
C ALA A 131 -8.52 -1.33 15.42
N ILE A 132 -9.40 -1.26 14.43
CA ILE A 132 -9.96 0.00 13.92
C ILE A 132 -10.75 0.74 15.00
N GLU A 133 -11.52 0.02 15.83
CA GLU A 133 -12.23 0.61 16.96
C GLU A 133 -11.24 1.22 17.96
N VAL A 134 -10.16 0.51 18.32
CA VAL A 134 -9.10 1.00 19.21
C VAL A 134 -8.41 2.24 18.64
N LEU A 135 -8.06 2.23 17.33
CA LEU A 135 -7.46 3.38 16.67
C LEU A 135 -8.34 4.63 16.81
N ARG A 136 -9.61 4.50 16.45
CA ARG A 136 -10.57 5.61 16.50
C ARG A 136 -10.86 6.09 17.93
N LEU A 137 -10.92 5.16 18.89
CA LEU A 137 -11.10 5.49 20.29
C LEU A 137 -9.95 6.36 20.80
N LEU A 138 -8.72 5.95 20.56
CA LEU A 138 -7.54 6.67 21.04
C LEU A 138 -7.38 8.05 20.38
N TRP A 139 -7.79 8.21 19.12
CA TRP A 139 -7.75 9.50 18.43
C TRP A 139 -8.79 10.51 18.93
N GLN A 140 -9.75 10.10 19.76
CA GLN A 140 -10.65 11.04 20.43
C GLN A 140 -9.95 11.87 21.52
N GLY A 141 -8.77 11.42 21.96
CA GLY A 141 -8.04 12.04 23.07
C GLY A 141 -8.66 11.73 24.44
N GLY A 142 -8.10 12.34 25.49
CA GLY A 142 -8.45 11.98 26.86
C GLY A 142 -7.92 10.60 27.27
N ASP A 143 -8.28 10.16 28.48
CA ASP A 143 -7.91 8.85 28.98
C ASP A 143 -8.92 7.81 28.46
N GLN A 144 -8.44 6.83 27.73
CA GLN A 144 -9.25 5.81 27.05
C GLN A 144 -8.88 4.42 27.54
N SER A 145 -9.90 3.57 27.72
CA SER A 145 -9.74 2.14 27.96
C SER A 145 -10.61 1.34 27.03
N HIS A 146 -10.12 0.16 26.60
CA HIS A 146 -10.82 -0.78 25.76
C HIS A 146 -10.59 -2.20 26.26
N HIS A 147 -11.65 -2.96 26.42
CA HIS A 147 -11.63 -4.35 26.84
C HIS A 147 -12.39 -5.19 25.83
N GLY A 148 -11.73 -5.51 24.74
CA GLY A 148 -12.30 -6.29 23.65
C GLY A 148 -11.94 -7.77 23.71
N ARG A 149 -12.28 -8.47 22.64
CA ARG A 149 -11.96 -9.90 22.51
C ARG A 149 -10.48 -10.13 22.21
N HIS A 150 -9.87 -9.24 21.44
CA HIS A 150 -8.52 -9.39 20.90
C HIS A 150 -7.53 -8.39 21.49
N TYR A 151 -8.00 -7.24 21.94
CA TYR A 151 -7.15 -6.18 22.46
C TYR A 151 -7.66 -5.63 23.78
N THR A 152 -6.70 -5.27 24.64
CA THR A 152 -6.95 -4.55 25.87
C THR A 152 -6.09 -3.29 25.87
N VAL A 153 -6.70 -2.17 26.20
CA VAL A 153 -6.05 -0.87 26.40
C VAL A 153 -6.49 -0.33 27.75
N GLU A 154 -5.55 0.09 28.57
CA GLU A 154 -5.80 0.54 29.96
C GLU A 154 -5.34 1.99 30.12
N ASN A 155 -6.27 2.90 30.43
CA ASN A 155 -5.97 4.29 30.81
C ASN A 155 -4.97 4.99 29.84
N ALA A 156 -5.07 4.71 28.53
CA ALA A 156 -4.14 5.22 27.54
C ALA A 156 -4.58 6.60 27.06
N ARG A 157 -3.61 7.51 26.94
CA ARG A 157 -3.85 8.85 26.44
C ARG A 157 -2.82 9.21 25.37
N LEU A 158 -3.30 9.63 24.21
CA LEU A 158 -2.45 10.25 23.20
C LEU A 158 -2.36 11.75 23.45
N TYR A 159 -1.14 12.23 23.69
CA TYR A 159 -0.88 13.67 23.94
C TYR A 159 -0.60 14.44 22.65
N THR A 160 0.03 13.79 21.66
CA THR A 160 0.25 14.37 20.34
C THR A 160 -0.86 13.89 19.39
N LEU A 161 -1.82 14.76 19.15
CA LEU A 161 -2.92 14.52 18.21
C LEU A 161 -2.89 15.57 17.09
N PRO A 162 -3.15 15.19 15.83
CA PRO A 162 -3.38 16.13 14.75
C PRO A 162 -4.71 16.86 14.95
N LYS A 163 -4.92 17.99 14.29
CA LYS A 163 -6.20 18.72 14.32
C LYS A 163 -7.38 17.85 13.82
N THR A 164 -7.10 17.01 12.84
CA THR A 164 -8.07 16.05 12.29
C THR A 164 -7.39 14.68 12.26
N PRO A 165 -8.02 13.62 12.81
CA PRO A 165 -7.50 12.27 12.71
C PRO A 165 -7.20 11.88 11.26
N PRO A 166 -6.13 11.10 11.00
CA PRO A 166 -5.83 10.66 9.65
C PRO A 166 -6.96 9.78 9.10
N PRO A 167 -7.35 9.96 7.82
CA PRO A 167 -8.28 9.05 7.16
C PRO A 167 -7.76 7.61 7.19
N LEU A 168 -8.65 6.64 7.37
CA LEU A 168 -8.33 5.23 7.53
C LEU A 168 -8.81 4.45 6.31
N MET A 169 -7.85 3.99 5.47
CA MET A 169 -8.09 3.17 4.29
C MET A 169 -7.95 1.69 4.64
N ILE A 170 -8.84 0.85 4.14
CA ILE A 170 -8.80 -0.59 4.42
C ILE A 170 -8.36 -1.36 3.18
N ALA A 171 -7.40 -2.27 3.35
CA ALA A 171 -6.96 -3.17 2.28
C ALA A 171 -8.06 -4.13 1.85
N VAL A 172 -8.27 -4.23 0.54
CA VAL A 172 -9.34 -5.02 -0.06
C VAL A 172 -8.78 -6.01 -1.06
N GLY A 173 -8.72 -7.28 -0.64
CA GLY A 173 -8.36 -8.42 -1.49
C GLY A 173 -9.55 -9.32 -1.85
N GLY A 174 -10.78 -9.02 -1.36
CA GLY A 174 -11.95 -9.84 -1.63
C GLY A 174 -13.26 -9.26 -1.08
N PRO A 175 -14.40 -9.97 -1.27
CA PRO A 175 -15.72 -9.43 -0.94
C PRO A 175 -15.89 -9.01 0.53
N ARG A 176 -15.39 -9.82 1.48
CA ARG A 176 -15.53 -9.54 2.92
C ARG A 176 -14.75 -8.30 3.35
N SER A 177 -13.52 -8.14 2.86
CA SER A 177 -12.71 -6.94 3.14
C SER A 177 -13.30 -5.70 2.47
N ALA A 178 -13.93 -5.84 1.28
CA ALA A 178 -14.64 -4.75 0.62
C ALA A 178 -15.86 -4.29 1.43
N GLU A 179 -16.65 -5.21 1.97
CA GLU A 179 -17.77 -4.90 2.86
C GLU A 179 -17.30 -4.21 4.15
N LEU A 180 -16.21 -4.70 4.77
CA LEU A 180 -15.62 -4.05 5.94
C LEU A 180 -15.16 -2.63 5.60
N ALA A 181 -14.42 -2.44 4.51
CA ALA A 181 -13.95 -1.14 4.05
C ALA A 181 -15.11 -0.15 3.79
N GLY A 182 -16.17 -0.62 3.13
CA GLY A 182 -17.37 0.19 2.89
C GLY A 182 -18.06 0.62 4.17
N ARG A 183 -18.16 -0.28 5.15
CA ARG A 183 -18.87 -0.03 6.41
C ARG A 183 -18.08 0.85 7.38
N VAL A 184 -16.82 0.54 7.63
CA VAL A 184 -16.05 1.19 8.71
C VAL A 184 -14.81 1.95 8.24
N GLY A 185 -14.33 1.79 7.00
CA GLY A 185 -13.21 2.56 6.46
C GLY A 185 -13.63 3.95 6.01
N ASP A 186 -12.67 4.84 5.89
CA ASP A 186 -12.84 6.15 5.22
C ASP A 186 -12.52 6.05 3.71
N GLY A 187 -11.99 4.89 3.26
CA GLY A 187 -11.73 4.52 1.90
C GLY A 187 -11.18 3.10 1.79
N MET A 188 -10.69 2.73 0.62
CA MET A 188 -10.12 1.41 0.36
C MET A 188 -8.77 1.48 -0.38
N VAL A 189 -7.94 0.43 -0.19
CA VAL A 189 -6.75 0.15 -1.00
C VAL A 189 -6.90 -1.24 -1.61
N GLY A 190 -6.71 -1.37 -2.91
CA GLY A 190 -6.80 -2.66 -3.62
C GLY A 190 -5.72 -2.81 -4.68
N THR A 191 -5.32 -4.05 -4.95
CA THR A 191 -4.23 -4.40 -5.89
C THR A 191 -4.74 -5.01 -7.21
N SER A 192 -6.05 -4.93 -7.48
CA SER A 192 -6.61 -5.41 -8.74
C SER A 192 -7.83 -4.58 -9.18
N PRO A 193 -8.04 -4.39 -10.49
CA PRO A 193 -9.18 -3.63 -11.03
C PRO A 193 -10.48 -4.45 -11.06
N ASN A 194 -10.85 -5.05 -9.91
CA ASN A 194 -11.98 -5.96 -9.78
C ASN A 194 -13.30 -5.20 -9.54
N LYS A 195 -14.16 -5.17 -10.56
CA LYS A 195 -15.46 -4.48 -10.52
C LYS A 195 -16.45 -5.08 -9.52
N ASP A 196 -16.40 -6.37 -9.25
CA ASP A 196 -17.34 -7.00 -8.30
C ASP A 196 -16.95 -6.68 -6.86
N THR A 197 -15.69 -6.63 -6.55
CA THR A 197 -15.16 -6.12 -5.28
C THR A 197 -15.55 -4.65 -5.08
N MET A 198 -15.44 -3.83 -6.14
CA MET A 198 -15.86 -2.43 -6.11
C MET A 198 -17.36 -2.28 -5.81
N LYS A 199 -18.23 -3.07 -6.45
CA LYS A 199 -19.67 -3.07 -6.16
C LYS A 199 -19.99 -3.41 -4.71
N LYS A 200 -19.26 -4.38 -4.12
CA LYS A 200 -19.41 -4.75 -2.70
C LYS A 200 -19.03 -3.61 -1.76
N PHE A 201 -17.91 -2.95 -2.04
CA PHE A 201 -17.49 -1.77 -1.30
C PHE A 201 -18.55 -0.64 -1.36
N GLU A 202 -19.05 -0.34 -2.55
CA GLU A 202 -20.08 0.68 -2.75
C GLU A 202 -21.39 0.35 -2.04
N ALA A 203 -21.85 -0.90 -2.15
CA ALA A 203 -23.09 -1.37 -1.50
C ALA A 203 -22.99 -1.29 0.04
N ALA A 204 -21.80 -1.45 0.60
CA ALA A 204 -21.55 -1.35 2.04
C ALA A 204 -21.35 0.09 2.56
N GLY A 205 -21.55 1.11 1.73
CA GLY A 205 -21.43 2.53 2.10
C GLY A 205 -20.19 3.24 1.56
N GLY A 206 -19.42 2.59 0.69
CA GLY A 206 -18.18 3.12 0.13
C GLY A 206 -18.31 4.06 -1.08
N ARG A 207 -19.55 4.33 -1.58
CA ARG A 207 -19.77 5.02 -2.86
C ARG A 207 -19.06 6.37 -3.00
N ALA A 208 -19.02 7.17 -1.95
CA ALA A 208 -18.40 8.49 -1.94
C ALA A 208 -16.98 8.51 -1.34
N LYS A 209 -16.44 7.35 -0.97
CA LYS A 209 -15.14 7.23 -0.31
C LYS A 209 -14.02 7.05 -1.34
N PRO A 210 -12.79 7.54 -1.06
CA PRO A 210 -11.63 7.38 -1.94
C PRO A 210 -11.24 5.92 -2.13
N ARG A 211 -10.70 5.61 -3.31
CA ARG A 211 -10.35 4.26 -3.75
C ARG A 211 -8.96 4.28 -4.35
N TYR A 212 -8.01 3.73 -3.60
CA TYR A 212 -6.62 3.62 -4.00
C TYR A 212 -6.38 2.26 -4.65
N GLY A 213 -5.93 2.27 -5.91
CA GLY A 213 -5.48 1.08 -6.62
C GLY A 213 -3.95 1.04 -6.65
N GLU A 214 -3.37 -0.15 -6.71
CA GLU A 214 -1.93 -0.34 -6.88
C GLU A 214 -1.69 -1.24 -8.08
N VAL A 215 -0.89 -0.77 -9.03
CA VAL A 215 -0.47 -1.51 -10.23
C VAL A 215 1.04 -1.68 -10.22
N THR A 216 1.51 -2.93 -10.30
CA THR A 216 2.93 -3.26 -10.36
C THR A 216 3.43 -3.20 -11.80
N VAL A 217 4.55 -2.53 -12.01
CA VAL A 217 5.22 -2.40 -13.30
C VAL A 217 6.71 -2.67 -13.15
N CYS A 218 7.38 -3.04 -14.22
CA CYS A 218 8.84 -3.10 -14.30
C CYS A 218 9.31 -2.35 -15.56
N TRP A 219 9.67 -1.11 -15.38
CA TRP A 219 10.29 -0.33 -16.44
C TRP A 219 11.78 -0.64 -16.53
N ALA A 220 12.26 -0.82 -17.75
CA ALA A 220 13.66 -0.81 -18.11
C ALA A 220 13.79 -0.23 -19.51
N ARG A 221 15.02 -0.08 -20.03
CA ARG A 221 15.26 0.51 -21.38
C ARG A 221 14.77 -0.35 -22.51
N ASP A 222 14.55 -1.64 -22.28
CA ASP A 222 14.01 -2.61 -23.23
C ASP A 222 13.18 -3.67 -22.52
N ASP A 223 12.29 -4.32 -23.29
CA ASP A 223 11.35 -5.34 -22.79
C ASP A 223 12.07 -6.56 -22.18
N THR A 224 13.17 -7.00 -22.77
CA THR A 224 13.91 -8.18 -22.30
C THR A 224 14.51 -7.95 -20.91
N SER A 225 15.15 -6.78 -20.73
CA SER A 225 15.71 -6.38 -19.44
C SER A 225 14.62 -6.20 -18.40
N ALA A 226 13.48 -5.59 -18.75
CA ALA A 226 12.35 -5.41 -17.85
C ALA A 226 11.77 -6.75 -17.37
N ARG A 227 11.48 -7.68 -18.28
CA ARG A 227 10.95 -9.01 -17.97
C ARG A 227 11.89 -9.80 -17.05
N ARG A 228 13.19 -9.80 -17.39
CA ARG A 228 14.20 -10.48 -16.56
C ARG A 228 14.27 -9.87 -15.17
N THR A 229 14.24 -8.54 -15.04
CA THR A 229 14.25 -7.84 -13.75
C THR A 229 13.00 -8.17 -12.95
N ALA A 230 11.82 -8.09 -13.56
CA ALA A 230 10.55 -8.44 -12.91
C ALA A 230 10.59 -9.88 -12.37
N HIS A 231 11.02 -10.84 -13.16
CA HIS A 231 11.16 -12.23 -12.72
C HIS A 231 12.14 -12.41 -11.57
N GLN A 232 13.24 -11.67 -11.58
CA GLN A 232 14.27 -11.78 -10.54
C GLN A 232 13.90 -11.11 -9.21
N ILE A 233 13.13 -10.02 -9.25
CA ILE A 233 12.86 -9.18 -8.08
C ILE A 233 11.44 -9.41 -7.55
N TRP A 234 10.48 -9.74 -8.43
CA TRP A 234 9.06 -9.85 -8.07
C TRP A 234 8.38 -11.13 -8.58
N PRO A 235 9.01 -12.33 -8.41
CA PRO A 235 8.42 -13.59 -8.84
C PRO A 235 7.08 -13.89 -8.12
N ILE A 236 6.86 -13.28 -6.96
CA ILE A 236 5.67 -13.44 -6.13
C ILE A 236 4.39 -13.03 -6.85
N SER A 237 4.44 -12.14 -7.84
CA SER A 237 3.27 -11.72 -8.62
C SER A 237 2.54 -12.90 -9.27
N ALA A 238 3.26 -13.94 -9.64
CA ALA A 238 2.71 -15.13 -10.29
C ALA A 238 2.42 -16.31 -9.34
N MET A 239 2.59 -16.13 -8.02
CA MET A 239 2.35 -17.21 -7.03
C MET A 239 0.90 -17.35 -6.59
N GLY A 240 0.07 -16.37 -6.85
CA GLY A 240 -1.30 -16.32 -6.35
C GLY A 240 -1.39 -15.88 -4.89
N SER A 241 -2.31 -14.98 -4.60
CA SER A 241 -2.44 -14.31 -3.30
C SER A 241 -2.70 -15.27 -2.13
N GLY A 242 -3.44 -16.36 -2.35
CA GLY A 242 -3.76 -17.32 -1.29
C GLY A 242 -2.53 -17.96 -0.69
N LEU A 243 -1.54 -18.31 -1.51
CA LEU A 243 -0.27 -18.90 -1.05
C LEU A 243 0.62 -17.84 -0.40
N ALA A 244 0.72 -16.65 -1.01
CA ALA A 244 1.56 -15.58 -0.50
C ALA A 244 1.21 -15.13 0.93
N TRP A 245 -0.06 -15.20 1.31
CA TRP A 245 -0.46 -14.83 2.67
C TRP A 245 -0.11 -15.86 3.75
N GLU A 246 0.14 -17.12 3.37
CA GLU A 246 0.37 -18.22 4.33
C GLU A 246 1.86 -18.54 4.51
N LEU A 247 2.72 -18.19 3.57
CA LEU A 247 4.16 -18.44 3.67
C LEU A 247 4.80 -17.51 4.71
N ALA A 248 5.65 -18.09 5.59
CA ALA A 248 6.18 -17.37 6.75
C ALA A 248 7.60 -16.83 6.56
N LEU A 249 8.39 -17.34 5.62
CA LEU A 249 9.82 -17.01 5.52
C LEU A 249 10.22 -16.70 4.07
N PRO A 250 11.14 -15.75 3.82
CA PRO A 250 11.65 -15.47 2.48
C PRO A 250 12.09 -16.72 1.71
N LYS A 251 12.80 -17.63 2.34
CA LYS A 251 13.21 -18.90 1.71
C LYS A 251 12.06 -19.77 1.19
N HIS A 252 10.85 -19.64 1.76
CA HIS A 252 9.67 -20.36 1.24
C HIS A 252 9.20 -19.75 -0.07
N PHE A 253 9.23 -18.42 -0.16
CA PHE A 253 8.92 -17.69 -1.40
C PHE A 253 9.96 -18.00 -2.47
N GLU A 254 11.26 -18.06 -2.12
CA GLU A 254 12.34 -18.43 -3.04
C GLU A 254 12.15 -19.84 -3.60
N SER A 255 11.79 -20.82 -2.74
CA SER A 255 11.53 -22.18 -3.18
C SER A 255 10.34 -22.27 -4.16
N VAL A 256 9.30 -21.44 -3.96
CA VAL A 256 8.17 -21.37 -4.91
C VAL A 256 8.60 -20.60 -6.17
N ALA A 257 9.43 -19.56 -6.04
CA ALA A 257 9.93 -18.77 -7.17
C ALA A 257 10.72 -19.60 -8.18
N GLU A 258 11.37 -20.68 -7.77
CA GLU A 258 12.04 -21.63 -8.68
C GLU A 258 11.08 -22.28 -9.70
N LEU A 259 9.79 -22.34 -9.37
CA LEU A 259 8.74 -22.90 -10.24
C LEU A 259 8.09 -21.86 -11.14
N VAL A 260 8.35 -20.57 -10.90
CA VAL A 260 7.75 -19.44 -11.62
C VAL A 260 8.60 -19.11 -12.84
N THR A 261 7.96 -19.01 -14.00
CA THR A 261 8.65 -18.64 -15.25
C THR A 261 8.60 -17.13 -15.47
N GLU A 262 9.56 -16.62 -16.26
CA GLU A 262 9.56 -15.22 -16.69
C GLU A 262 8.27 -14.84 -17.43
N ASP A 263 7.75 -15.75 -18.28
CA ASP A 263 6.48 -15.55 -18.98
C ASP A 263 5.27 -15.46 -18.02
N ALA A 264 5.28 -16.20 -16.92
CA ALA A 264 4.23 -16.12 -15.91
C ALA A 264 4.23 -14.75 -15.22
N VAL A 265 5.40 -14.26 -14.81
CA VAL A 265 5.55 -12.93 -14.21
C VAL A 265 5.16 -11.83 -15.18
N ALA A 266 5.58 -11.91 -16.45
CA ALA A 266 5.28 -10.91 -17.46
C ALA A 266 3.80 -10.84 -17.90
N LYS A 267 2.96 -11.79 -17.45
CA LYS A 267 1.49 -11.70 -17.57
C LYS A 267 0.85 -10.87 -16.46
N GLU A 268 1.50 -10.84 -15.30
CA GLU A 268 0.98 -10.14 -14.11
C GLU A 268 1.59 -8.74 -13.95
N ILE A 269 2.82 -8.52 -14.44
CA ILE A 269 3.55 -7.25 -14.33
C ILE A 269 3.73 -6.64 -15.71
N ILE A 270 3.43 -5.35 -15.83
CA ILE A 270 3.67 -4.59 -17.06
C ILE A 270 5.16 -4.35 -17.19
N CYS A 271 5.79 -4.96 -18.22
CA CYS A 271 7.22 -4.87 -18.46
C CYS A 271 7.54 -4.01 -19.68
N GLY A 272 8.61 -3.19 -19.57
CA GLY A 272 9.21 -2.46 -20.70
C GLY A 272 8.92 -0.97 -20.73
N PRO A 273 9.47 -0.27 -21.75
CA PRO A 273 9.41 1.18 -21.88
C PRO A 273 8.23 1.71 -22.71
N ASP A 274 7.28 0.87 -23.11
CA ASP A 274 6.14 1.27 -23.92
C ASP A 274 5.13 2.07 -23.08
N PRO A 275 4.98 3.40 -23.27
CA PRO A 275 4.10 4.22 -22.46
C PRO A 275 2.62 3.88 -22.62
N GLU A 276 2.20 3.31 -23.76
CA GLU A 276 0.80 2.98 -24.00
C GLU A 276 0.34 1.86 -23.09
N LYS A 277 1.17 0.83 -22.82
CA LYS A 277 0.88 -0.25 -21.88
C LYS A 277 0.67 0.27 -20.46
N HIS A 278 1.52 1.20 -20.00
CA HIS A 278 1.40 1.82 -18.67
C HIS A 278 0.13 2.67 -18.55
N VAL A 279 -0.18 3.46 -19.57
CA VAL A 279 -1.40 4.27 -19.63
C VAL A 279 -2.66 3.41 -19.67
N GLU A 280 -2.65 2.32 -20.40
CA GLU A 280 -3.77 1.36 -20.49
C GLU A 280 -4.06 0.74 -19.12
N ALA A 281 -3.04 0.24 -18.43
CA ALA A 281 -3.19 -0.31 -17.08
C ALA A 281 -3.77 0.71 -16.08
N ILE A 282 -3.29 1.95 -16.11
CA ILE A 282 -3.85 3.01 -15.27
C ILE A 282 -5.35 3.25 -15.59
N ARG A 283 -5.71 3.18 -16.89
CA ARG A 283 -7.11 3.33 -17.33
C ARG A 283 -7.99 2.17 -16.88
N GLU A 284 -7.49 0.94 -16.88
CA GLU A 284 -8.23 -0.22 -16.37
C GLU A 284 -8.67 -0.02 -14.91
N TYR A 285 -7.78 0.48 -14.04
CA TYR A 285 -8.15 0.83 -12.68
C TYR A 285 -9.17 1.96 -12.63
N ALA A 286 -9.01 3.01 -13.42
CA ALA A 286 -9.98 4.10 -13.49
C ALA A 286 -11.36 3.63 -13.97
N ASP A 287 -11.42 2.72 -14.95
CA ASP A 287 -12.65 2.13 -15.49
C ASP A 287 -13.29 1.12 -14.52
N ALA A 288 -12.50 0.54 -13.62
CA ALA A 288 -13.00 -0.26 -12.50
C ALA A 288 -13.52 0.58 -11.34
N GLY A 289 -13.32 1.91 -11.37
CA GLY A 289 -13.87 2.85 -10.40
C GLY A 289 -12.87 3.41 -9.39
N TYR A 290 -11.58 3.15 -9.54
CA TYR A 290 -10.52 3.76 -8.72
C TYR A 290 -10.34 5.24 -9.10
N ASP A 291 -10.09 6.08 -8.10
CA ASP A 291 -9.80 7.51 -8.27
C ASP A 291 -8.35 7.88 -7.95
N HIS A 292 -7.60 6.95 -7.34
CA HIS A 292 -6.17 7.02 -7.07
C HIS A 292 -5.50 5.74 -7.57
N VAL A 293 -4.42 5.86 -8.36
CA VAL A 293 -3.65 4.71 -8.86
C VAL A 293 -2.19 4.89 -8.48
N CYS A 294 -1.71 4.04 -7.60
CA CYS A 294 -0.31 3.96 -7.18
C CYS A 294 0.47 3.08 -8.16
N ILE A 295 1.62 3.53 -8.58
CA ILE A 295 2.49 2.76 -9.48
C ILE A 295 3.63 2.18 -8.66
N ASP A 296 3.70 0.87 -8.63
CA ASP A 296 4.75 0.10 -7.97
C ASP A 296 5.79 -0.32 -9.02
N GLN A 297 6.87 0.44 -9.10
CA GLN A 297 8.00 0.14 -9.97
C GLN A 297 8.94 -0.83 -9.27
N VAL A 298 9.00 -2.07 -9.74
CA VAL A 298 9.97 -3.06 -9.26
C VAL A 298 11.29 -2.95 -9.99
N GLY A 299 12.39 -3.19 -9.27
CA GLY A 299 13.74 -3.15 -9.82
C GLY A 299 14.50 -1.83 -9.56
N PRO A 300 15.81 -1.81 -9.83
CA PRO A 300 16.74 -0.82 -9.27
C PRO A 300 16.70 0.55 -9.93
N ASP A 301 16.26 0.69 -11.21
CA ASP A 301 16.33 1.97 -11.93
C ASP A 301 15.10 2.85 -11.68
N GLN A 302 14.93 3.28 -10.43
CA GLN A 302 13.84 4.16 -10.01
C GLN A 302 13.92 5.55 -10.67
N GLU A 303 15.11 6.10 -10.83
CA GLU A 303 15.31 7.40 -11.48
C GLU A 303 14.99 7.37 -12.97
N GLY A 304 15.33 6.29 -13.66
CA GLY A 304 14.95 6.07 -15.06
C GLY A 304 13.44 5.97 -15.23
N PHE A 305 12.80 5.20 -14.36
CA PHE A 305 11.35 5.07 -14.31
C PHE A 305 10.64 6.42 -14.02
N ILE A 306 11.09 7.17 -13.01
CA ILE A 306 10.49 8.47 -12.65
C ILE A 306 10.58 9.44 -13.84
N ARG A 307 11.74 9.51 -14.53
CA ARG A 307 11.89 10.34 -15.73
C ARG A 307 11.00 9.88 -16.89
N PHE A 308 10.83 8.58 -17.07
CA PHE A 308 9.93 8.02 -18.08
C PHE A 308 8.48 8.42 -17.79
N TYR A 309 8.03 8.28 -16.54
CA TYR A 309 6.67 8.68 -16.15
C TYR A 309 6.45 10.19 -16.31
N GLU A 310 7.39 11.01 -15.87
CA GLU A 310 7.33 12.47 -16.03
C GLU A 310 7.08 12.91 -17.47
N ARG A 311 7.80 12.28 -18.43
CA ARG A 311 7.78 12.69 -19.82
C ARG A 311 6.69 12.04 -20.64
N GLU A 312 6.46 10.75 -20.44
CA GLU A 312 5.69 9.94 -21.36
C GLU A 312 4.32 9.52 -20.82
N VAL A 313 4.17 9.25 -19.51
CA VAL A 313 2.94 8.66 -18.96
C VAL A 313 2.05 9.70 -18.28
N LEU A 314 2.58 10.45 -17.30
CA LEU A 314 1.79 11.43 -16.53
C LEU A 314 1.07 12.46 -17.41
N PRO A 315 1.68 13.02 -18.49
CA PRO A 315 0.98 13.95 -19.37
C PRO A 315 -0.24 13.35 -20.08
N GLN A 316 -0.25 12.04 -20.34
CA GLN A 316 -1.33 11.36 -21.05
C GLN A 316 -2.52 11.05 -20.14
N VAL A 317 -2.28 10.67 -18.89
CA VAL A 317 -3.34 10.33 -17.94
C VAL A 317 -4.00 11.57 -17.32
N THR A 318 -3.27 12.69 -17.21
CA THR A 318 -3.79 13.96 -16.70
C THR A 318 -4.57 14.77 -17.75
N LYS A 319 -4.20 14.68 -19.04
CA LYS A 319 -4.86 15.39 -20.16
C LYS A 319 -6.16 14.73 -20.64
N ALA A 320 -6.31 13.42 -20.50
CA ALA A 320 -7.43 12.66 -21.09
C ALA A 320 -8.82 13.06 -20.56
N ARG A 321 -8.95 13.71 -19.40
CA ARG A 321 -10.23 14.20 -18.86
C ARG A 321 -10.68 15.57 -19.38
N ARG A 322 -9.81 16.38 -19.98
CA ARG A 322 -10.22 17.65 -20.59
C ARG A 322 -11.08 17.48 -21.85
N LYS A 323 -10.99 16.33 -22.54
CA LYS A 323 -11.80 16.05 -23.74
C LYS A 323 -13.18 15.42 -23.49
N LYS A 324 -13.47 14.92 -22.28
CA LYS A 324 -14.81 14.38 -21.91
C LYS A 324 -15.71 15.41 -21.19
N ALA A 325 -15.20 16.58 -20.86
CA ALA A 325 -15.92 17.66 -20.18
C ALA A 325 -16.26 18.84 -21.11
N ALA A 326 -16.03 18.72 -22.41
CA ALA A 326 -16.46 19.62 -23.48
C ALA A 326 -17.45 18.88 -24.41
#